data_0a5a8b99ac4305cf136b546d4b2bce70
#
_entry.id   0a5a8b99ac4305cf136b546d4b2bce70
#
_cell.length_a   1.000
_cell.length_b   1.000
_cell.length_c   1.000
_cell.angle_alpha   90.00
_cell.angle_beta   90.00
_cell.angle_gamma   90.00
#
_symmetry.space_group_name_H-M   'P 1'
#
loop_
_entity.id
_entity.type
_entity.pdbx_description
1 polymer ?
#
loop_
_entity_poly.entity_id
_entity_poly.type
_entity_poly.pdbx_seq_one_letter_code
_entity_poly.pdbx_strand_id
1 'polypeptide(L)'
;MAIKYNMEFYTHITIPKTPFTFSYTVQTVLLGSCFAENIGKKLEGNKFKTDLNPFGTLYNPSSIAEAIRMLLQPEQFTGDDLFQHEGIYHSFSHHSRFSSPSETECLANINRRLFSSADTILKAQRMILTFGTAWVYKLKSSGKVVSNCHRPVSY
;
A
#
# COMPACT_ATOMS: atom_id res chain seq x y z
N MET A 1 56.67 7.27 -4.06
CA MET A 1 55.67 6.57 -4.92
C MET A 1 54.33 6.63 -4.12
N ALA A 2 53.41 7.49 -4.53
CA ALA A 2 52.15 7.67 -3.81
C ALA A 2 51.16 6.59 -4.31
N ILE A 3 50.70 5.74 -3.41
CA ILE A 3 49.65 4.76 -3.70
C ILE A 3 48.34 5.52 -3.81
N LYS A 4 47.81 5.72 -5.02
CA LYS A 4 46.48 6.25 -5.25
C LYS A 4 45.46 5.17 -4.90
N TYR A 5 44.85 5.24 -3.73
CA TYR A 5 43.67 4.45 -3.42
C TYR A 5 42.49 5.04 -4.23
N ASN A 6 42.04 4.29 -5.24
CA ASN A 6 40.79 4.59 -5.91
C ASN A 6 39.66 4.15 -4.93
N MET A 7 39.14 5.10 -4.15
CA MET A 7 38.00 4.82 -3.26
C MET A 7 36.73 4.89 -4.12
N GLU A 8 36.13 3.74 -4.39
CA GLU A 8 34.81 3.67 -4.99
C GLU A 8 33.75 3.87 -3.91
N PHE A 9 32.94 4.93 -4.04
CA PHE A 9 31.87 5.28 -3.09
C PHE A 9 30.53 4.57 -3.37
N TYR A 10 30.54 3.53 -4.21
CA TYR A 10 29.37 2.75 -4.57
C TYR A 10 29.73 1.28 -4.74
N THR A 11 28.75 0.42 -4.50
CA THR A 11 28.88 -1.02 -4.71
C THR A 11 28.35 -1.37 -6.10
N HIS A 12 29.16 -1.99 -6.93
CA HIS A 12 28.75 -2.54 -8.22
C HIS A 12 27.81 -3.73 -7.99
N ILE A 13 26.57 -3.61 -8.46
CA ILE A 13 25.60 -4.70 -8.44
C ILE A 13 25.31 -5.11 -9.87
N THR A 14 25.58 -6.37 -10.20
CA THR A 14 25.15 -6.94 -11.46
C THR A 14 23.68 -7.31 -11.38
N ILE A 15 22.83 -6.60 -12.11
CA ILE A 15 21.40 -6.87 -12.17
C ILE A 15 21.16 -7.91 -13.26
N PRO A 16 20.71 -9.13 -12.93
CA PRO A 16 20.39 -10.15 -13.93
C PRO A 16 19.18 -9.72 -14.76
N LYS A 17 19.10 -10.19 -16.00
CA LYS A 17 17.90 -9.98 -16.82
C LYS A 17 16.70 -10.62 -16.14
N THR A 18 15.62 -9.85 -16.00
CA THR A 18 14.35 -10.40 -15.51
C THR A 18 13.77 -11.37 -16.53
N PRO A 19 13.08 -12.45 -16.10
CA PRO A 19 12.42 -13.40 -16.99
C PRO A 19 11.17 -12.81 -17.67
N PHE A 20 10.81 -11.58 -17.36
CA PHE A 20 9.64 -10.88 -17.90
C PHE A 20 9.98 -9.41 -18.19
N THR A 21 9.19 -8.80 -19.05
CA THR A 21 9.29 -7.38 -19.38
C THR A 21 8.02 -6.65 -18.93
N PHE A 22 8.16 -5.42 -18.50
CA PHE A 22 7.03 -4.51 -18.33
C PHE A 22 6.61 -3.96 -19.70
N SER A 23 5.30 -3.92 -19.95
CA SER A 23 4.75 -3.30 -21.15
C SER A 23 3.54 -2.43 -20.79
N TYR A 24 3.17 -1.53 -21.65
CA TYR A 24 2.02 -0.62 -21.47
C TYR A 24 0.67 -1.33 -21.46
N THR A 25 0.60 -2.57 -21.92
CA THR A 25 -0.64 -3.36 -21.95
C THR A 25 -0.86 -4.18 -20.69
N VAL A 26 0.20 -4.40 -19.90
CA VAL A 26 0.18 -5.23 -18.70
C VAL A 26 -0.37 -4.44 -17.51
N GLN A 27 -1.49 -4.90 -16.94
CA GLN A 27 -2.03 -4.36 -15.70
C GLN A 27 -1.17 -4.83 -14.51
N THR A 28 -0.65 -3.86 -13.75
CA THR A 28 0.20 -4.12 -12.58
C THR A 28 -0.43 -3.53 -11.32
N VAL A 29 -0.54 -4.31 -10.26
CA VAL A 29 -0.94 -3.84 -8.92
C VAL A 29 0.30 -3.71 -8.05
N LEU A 30 0.44 -2.58 -7.37
CA LEU A 30 1.51 -2.35 -6.41
C LEU A 30 0.93 -2.17 -5.01
N LEU A 31 1.40 -2.96 -4.05
CA LEU A 31 1.02 -2.84 -2.65
C LEU A 31 2.27 -2.79 -1.78
N GLY A 32 2.28 -1.90 -0.83
CA GLY A 32 3.34 -1.88 0.17
C GLY A 32 3.76 -0.50 0.65
N SER A 33 5.05 -0.37 0.90
CA SER A 33 5.68 0.78 1.53
C SER A 33 5.72 2.02 0.62
N CYS A 34 6.27 3.11 1.15
CA CYS A 34 6.55 4.31 0.36
C CYS A 34 7.44 4.06 -0.87
N PHE A 35 8.24 2.97 -0.87
CA PHE A 35 8.99 2.57 -2.05
C PHE A 35 8.04 2.16 -3.19
N ALA A 36 7.03 1.30 -2.90
CA ALA A 36 6.00 0.94 -3.89
C ALA A 36 5.27 2.20 -4.40
N GLU A 37 4.93 3.12 -3.48
CA GLU A 37 4.28 4.40 -3.82
C GLU A 37 5.12 5.21 -4.83
N ASN A 38 6.42 5.36 -4.58
CA ASN A 38 7.30 6.14 -5.43
C ASN A 38 7.55 5.49 -6.80
N ILE A 39 7.76 4.17 -6.82
CA ILE A 39 7.92 3.42 -8.08
C ILE A 39 6.63 3.44 -8.89
N GLY A 40 5.48 3.20 -8.23
CA GLY A 40 4.18 3.21 -8.88
C GLY A 40 3.89 4.57 -9.54
N LYS A 41 4.11 5.68 -8.84
CA LYS A 41 3.95 7.03 -9.41
C LYS A 41 4.84 7.26 -10.64
N LYS A 42 6.07 6.75 -10.63
CA LYS A 42 6.95 6.82 -11.81
C LYS A 42 6.41 6.00 -12.98
N LEU A 43 5.88 4.80 -12.71
CA LEU A 43 5.25 3.97 -13.73
C LEU A 43 4.01 4.67 -14.31
N GLU A 44 3.13 5.21 -13.48
CA GLU A 44 1.95 5.99 -13.89
C GLU A 44 2.34 7.20 -14.74
N GLY A 45 3.34 7.97 -14.30
CA GLY A 45 3.87 9.10 -15.05
C GLY A 45 4.43 8.73 -16.41
N ASN A 46 4.90 7.49 -16.58
CA ASN A 46 5.34 6.91 -17.84
C ASN A 46 4.25 6.11 -18.56
N LYS A 47 2.97 6.27 -18.17
CA LYS A 47 1.78 5.71 -18.83
C LYS A 47 1.66 4.18 -18.75
N PHE A 48 2.35 3.52 -17.82
CA PHE A 48 2.09 2.13 -17.51
C PHE A 48 0.74 1.98 -16.79
N LYS A 49 0.05 0.88 -17.05
CA LYS A 49 -1.21 0.56 -16.37
C LYS A 49 -0.91 0.03 -14.97
N THR A 50 -1.11 0.88 -13.98
CA THR A 50 -0.87 0.53 -12.57
C THR A 50 -2.10 0.81 -11.72
N ASP A 51 -2.23 0.03 -10.65
CA ASP A 51 -3.09 0.32 -9.52
C ASP A 51 -2.22 0.33 -8.26
N LEU A 52 -2.15 1.46 -7.61
CA LEU A 52 -1.15 1.76 -6.61
C LEU A 52 -1.77 1.93 -5.23
N ASN A 53 -1.34 1.08 -4.28
CA ASN A 53 -1.67 1.18 -2.87
C ASN A 53 -3.16 1.48 -2.61
N PRO A 54 -4.09 0.58 -2.93
CA PRO A 54 -5.53 0.79 -2.75
C PRO A 54 -5.94 1.21 -1.34
N PHE A 55 -5.27 0.71 -0.32
CA PHE A 55 -5.48 1.04 1.09
C PHE A 55 -4.53 2.15 1.60
N GLY A 56 -3.74 2.73 0.70
CA GLY A 56 -2.59 3.55 1.05
C GLY A 56 -1.35 2.73 1.38
N THR A 57 -0.29 3.39 1.83
CA THR A 57 0.95 2.71 2.17
C THR A 57 0.75 1.74 3.34
N LEU A 58 1.20 0.50 3.14
CA LEU A 58 1.20 -0.57 4.12
C LEU A 58 2.63 -1.11 4.23
N TYR A 59 3.09 -1.39 5.45
CA TYR A 59 4.51 -1.71 5.68
C TYR A 59 4.76 -3.17 6.04
N ASN A 60 3.79 -3.85 6.66
CA ASN A 60 3.97 -5.21 7.13
C ASN A 60 3.22 -6.24 6.28
N PRO A 61 3.73 -7.48 6.18
CA PRO A 61 3.11 -8.54 5.38
C PRO A 61 1.67 -8.86 5.78
N SER A 62 1.34 -8.80 7.07
CA SER A 62 -0.01 -9.11 7.56
C SER A 62 -1.05 -8.12 7.06
N SER A 63 -0.75 -6.81 7.12
CA SER A 63 -1.66 -5.78 6.61
C SER A 63 -1.80 -5.83 5.09
N ILE A 64 -0.72 -6.18 4.38
CA ILE A 64 -0.75 -6.35 2.91
C ILE A 64 -1.58 -7.59 2.54
N ALA A 65 -1.41 -8.71 3.25
CA ALA A 65 -2.21 -9.91 3.02
C ALA A 65 -3.70 -9.67 3.28
N GLU A 66 -4.03 -8.92 4.33
CA GLU A 66 -5.42 -8.55 4.63
C GLU A 66 -6.01 -7.63 3.55
N ALA A 67 -5.26 -6.64 3.09
CA ALA A 67 -5.68 -5.79 1.98
C ALA A 67 -5.97 -6.60 0.70
N ILE A 68 -5.13 -7.58 0.39
CA ILE A 68 -5.34 -8.48 -0.76
C ILE A 68 -6.63 -9.30 -0.57
N ARG A 69 -6.90 -9.84 0.63
CA ARG A 69 -8.15 -10.57 0.89
C ARG A 69 -9.38 -9.70 0.68
N MET A 70 -9.36 -8.47 1.21
CA MET A 70 -10.45 -7.49 1.01
C MET A 70 -10.64 -7.12 -0.45
N LEU A 71 -9.58 -7.09 -1.27
CA LEU A 71 -9.71 -6.86 -2.71
C LEU A 71 -10.27 -8.07 -3.48
N LEU A 72 -9.95 -9.28 -3.03
CA LEU A 72 -10.45 -10.50 -3.67
C LEU A 72 -11.90 -10.84 -3.28
N GLN A 73 -12.32 -10.41 -2.09
CA GLN A 73 -13.67 -10.57 -1.55
C GLN A 73 -14.14 -9.21 -1.00
N PRO A 74 -14.49 -8.26 -1.89
CA PRO A 74 -14.81 -6.91 -1.47
C PRO A 74 -16.15 -6.85 -0.76
N GLU A 75 -16.13 -6.44 0.51
CA GLU A 75 -17.28 -6.10 1.31
C GLU A 75 -17.30 -4.60 1.58
N GLN A 76 -18.49 -4.00 1.53
CA GLN A 76 -18.64 -2.57 1.74
C GLN A 76 -18.30 -2.19 3.19
N PHE A 77 -17.41 -1.24 3.38
CA PHE A 77 -17.16 -0.62 4.68
C PHE A 77 -18.36 0.21 5.11
N THR A 78 -18.67 0.14 6.40
CA THR A 78 -19.77 0.84 7.07
C THR A 78 -19.24 1.78 8.16
N GLY A 79 -20.12 2.52 8.84
CA GLY A 79 -19.74 3.35 9.99
C GLY A 79 -19.07 2.56 11.12
N ASP A 80 -19.44 1.29 11.29
CA ASP A 80 -18.85 0.40 12.32
C ASP A 80 -17.37 0.06 12.05
N ASP A 81 -16.90 0.24 10.82
CA ASP A 81 -15.51 0.02 10.43
C ASP A 81 -14.63 1.27 10.63
N LEU A 82 -15.24 2.37 11.04
CA LEU A 82 -14.57 3.62 11.31
C LEU A 82 -14.43 3.89 12.81
N PHE A 83 -13.49 4.74 13.14
CA PHE A 83 -13.38 5.36 14.46
C PHE A 83 -13.15 6.85 14.31
N GLN A 84 -13.62 7.63 15.29
CA GLN A 84 -13.40 9.06 15.31
C GLN A 84 -12.29 9.42 16.31
N HIS A 85 -11.38 10.26 15.88
CA HIS A 85 -10.34 10.83 16.72
C HIS A 85 -10.14 12.30 16.34
N GLU A 86 -10.16 13.20 17.33
CA GLU A 86 -10.01 14.66 17.13
C GLU A 86 -10.92 15.24 16.03
N GLY A 87 -12.16 14.76 15.97
CA GLY A 87 -13.16 15.24 15.01
C GLY A 87 -13.00 14.69 13.59
N ILE A 88 -12.05 13.75 13.35
CA ILE A 88 -11.77 13.14 12.05
C ILE A 88 -12.12 11.66 12.10
N TYR A 89 -12.80 11.17 11.07
CA TYR A 89 -13.09 9.74 10.87
C TYR A 89 -11.93 9.03 10.18
N HIS A 90 -11.59 7.85 10.68
CA HIS A 90 -10.48 7.02 10.26
C HIS A 90 -10.90 5.58 10.12
N SER A 91 -10.17 4.81 9.30
CA SER A 91 -10.27 3.35 9.26
C SER A 91 -8.97 2.72 9.74
N PHE A 92 -9.06 1.66 10.52
CA PHE A 92 -7.89 0.88 10.95
C PHE A 92 -7.21 0.09 9.81
N SER A 93 -7.90 -0.09 8.69
CA SER A 93 -7.36 -0.81 7.52
C SER A 93 -6.68 0.11 6.51
N HIS A 94 -6.91 1.43 6.58
CA HIS A 94 -6.47 2.39 5.56
C HIS A 94 -5.44 3.38 6.10
N HIS A 95 -4.65 3.92 5.18
CA HIS A 95 -3.78 5.06 5.45
C HIS A 95 -4.61 6.32 5.74
N SER A 96 -4.08 7.24 6.55
CA SER A 96 -4.76 8.49 6.93
C SER A 96 -5.19 9.39 5.76
N ARG A 97 -4.65 9.17 4.56
CA ARG A 97 -5.11 9.90 3.35
C ARG A 97 -6.59 9.67 3.00
N PHE A 98 -7.21 8.64 3.58
CA PHE A 98 -8.65 8.34 3.42
C PHE A 98 -9.50 8.97 4.51
N SER A 99 -8.87 9.55 5.53
CA SER A 99 -9.57 10.16 6.66
C SER A 99 -10.25 11.46 6.25
N SER A 100 -11.42 11.74 6.85
CA SER A 100 -12.20 12.96 6.60
C SER A 100 -12.92 13.40 7.87
N PRO A 101 -13.21 14.71 8.05
CA PRO A 101 -14.13 15.19 9.07
C PRO A 101 -15.56 14.68 8.85
N SER A 102 -15.92 14.26 7.64
CA SER A 102 -17.22 13.69 7.29
C SER A 102 -17.13 12.17 7.22
N GLU A 103 -17.96 11.48 8.00
CA GLU A 103 -18.12 10.03 7.94
C GLU A 103 -18.50 9.54 6.54
N THR A 104 -19.51 10.19 5.96
CA THR A 104 -20.01 9.86 4.63
C THR A 104 -18.91 10.00 3.56
N GLU A 105 -18.09 11.05 3.63
CA GLU A 105 -17.01 11.26 2.69
C GLU A 105 -15.89 10.22 2.89
N CYS A 106 -15.54 9.93 4.15
CA CYS A 106 -14.56 8.88 4.47
C CYS A 106 -14.98 7.54 3.87
N LEU A 107 -16.22 7.10 4.13
CA LEU A 107 -16.78 5.86 3.59
C LEU A 107 -16.86 5.87 2.06
N ALA A 108 -17.31 6.96 1.46
CA ALA A 108 -17.39 7.08 0.00
C ALA A 108 -16.02 6.94 -0.65
N ASN A 109 -14.98 7.53 -0.09
CA ASN A 109 -13.61 7.44 -0.59
C ASN A 109 -13.04 6.02 -0.46
N ILE A 110 -13.22 5.39 0.70
CA ILE A 110 -12.78 4.02 0.97
C ILE A 110 -13.47 3.04 0.03
N ASN A 111 -14.79 3.05 -0.01
CA ASN A 111 -15.58 2.09 -0.79
C ASN A 111 -15.37 2.24 -2.29
N ARG A 112 -15.35 3.47 -2.80
CA ARG A 112 -15.03 3.72 -4.22
C ARG A 112 -13.67 3.13 -4.59
N ARG A 113 -12.66 3.33 -3.73
CA ARG A 113 -11.31 2.83 -3.99
C ARG A 113 -11.23 1.32 -3.88
N LEU A 114 -11.90 0.71 -2.90
CA LEU A 114 -12.00 -0.73 -2.73
C LEU A 114 -12.55 -1.42 -3.98
N PHE A 115 -13.75 -1.04 -4.41
CA PHE A 115 -14.41 -1.69 -5.55
C PHE A 115 -13.68 -1.46 -6.87
N SER A 116 -13.14 -0.26 -7.10
CA SER A 116 -12.31 0.01 -8.29
C SER A 116 -11.06 -0.87 -8.33
N SER A 117 -10.41 -1.09 -7.19
CA SER A 117 -9.20 -1.92 -7.12
C SER A 117 -9.49 -3.41 -7.09
N ALA A 118 -10.64 -3.82 -6.56
CA ALA A 118 -11.10 -5.20 -6.63
C ALA A 118 -11.27 -5.65 -8.09
N ASP A 119 -11.87 -4.82 -8.93
CA ASP A 119 -11.94 -5.06 -10.37
C ASP A 119 -10.56 -5.14 -11.04
N THR A 120 -9.64 -4.31 -10.58
CA THR A 120 -8.30 -4.22 -11.17
C THR A 120 -7.44 -5.42 -10.78
N ILE A 121 -7.47 -5.87 -9.52
CA ILE A 121 -6.64 -6.98 -9.06
C ILE A 121 -6.98 -8.29 -9.76
N LEU A 122 -8.27 -8.51 -10.07
CA LEU A 122 -8.73 -9.70 -10.80
C LEU A 122 -8.23 -9.74 -12.26
N LYS A 123 -7.91 -8.57 -12.84
CA LYS A 123 -7.40 -8.42 -14.21
C LYS A 123 -5.89 -8.25 -14.26
N ALA A 124 -5.26 -8.14 -13.09
CA ALA A 124 -3.82 -7.90 -12.99
C ALA A 124 -3.01 -9.11 -13.43
N GLN A 125 -2.04 -8.87 -14.29
CA GLN A 125 -1.09 -9.89 -14.72
C GLN A 125 0.20 -9.85 -13.89
N ARG A 126 0.39 -8.79 -13.10
CA ARG A 126 1.54 -8.60 -12.22
C ARG A 126 1.15 -7.98 -10.90
N MET A 127 1.83 -8.42 -9.88
CA MET A 127 1.75 -7.82 -8.55
C MET A 127 3.17 -7.55 -8.03
N ILE A 128 3.37 -6.34 -7.53
CA ILE A 128 4.63 -5.94 -6.87
C ILE A 128 4.29 -5.68 -5.41
N LEU A 129 4.95 -6.44 -4.54
CA LEU A 129 4.80 -6.30 -3.09
C LEU A 129 6.10 -5.78 -2.49
N THR A 130 6.02 -4.75 -1.65
CA THR A 130 7.19 -4.24 -0.93
C THR A 130 6.91 -4.19 0.57
N PHE A 131 7.77 -4.81 1.33
CA PHE A 131 7.68 -4.89 2.78
C PHE A 131 8.68 -3.92 3.42
N GLY A 132 8.21 -3.15 4.40
CA GLY A 132 9.04 -2.18 5.10
C GLY A 132 9.40 -2.61 6.52
N THR A 133 8.59 -3.47 7.14
CA THR A 133 8.81 -3.96 8.50
C THR A 133 8.05 -5.25 8.79
N ALA A 134 8.54 -6.05 9.73
CA ALA A 134 7.81 -7.18 10.30
C ALA A 134 6.94 -6.80 11.50
N TRP A 135 7.09 -5.58 12.05
CA TRP A 135 6.29 -5.11 13.17
C TRP A 135 4.85 -4.86 12.77
N VAL A 136 3.93 -5.26 13.62
CA VAL A 136 2.49 -5.06 13.46
C VAL A 136 1.91 -4.31 14.64
N TYR A 137 0.87 -3.52 14.39
CA TYR A 137 0.02 -2.97 15.45
C TYR A 137 -1.21 -3.85 15.60
N LYS A 138 -1.65 -4.04 16.84
CA LYS A 138 -2.87 -4.78 17.16
C LYS A 138 -3.80 -3.91 17.98
N LEU A 139 -5.08 -3.98 17.68
CA LEU A 139 -6.10 -3.39 18.56
C LEU A 139 -6.06 -4.10 19.92
N LYS A 140 -6.02 -3.33 21.01
CA LYS A 140 -6.01 -3.87 22.38
C LYS A 140 -7.29 -4.65 22.70
N SER A 141 -8.42 -4.20 22.15
CA SER A 141 -9.73 -4.79 22.39
C SER A 141 -9.95 -6.16 21.74
N SER A 142 -9.43 -6.36 20.53
CA SER A 142 -9.71 -7.56 19.71
C SER A 142 -8.48 -8.37 19.31
N GLY A 143 -7.27 -7.81 19.49
CA GLY A 143 -6.04 -8.40 18.99
C GLY A 143 -5.90 -8.36 17.46
N LYS A 144 -6.86 -7.78 16.74
CA LYS A 144 -6.83 -7.67 15.27
C LYS A 144 -5.64 -6.83 14.82
N VAL A 145 -4.90 -7.34 13.84
CA VAL A 145 -3.82 -6.57 13.20
C VAL A 145 -4.44 -5.45 12.36
N VAL A 146 -3.87 -4.26 12.49
CA VAL A 146 -4.32 -3.06 11.77
C VAL A 146 -3.21 -2.48 10.95
N SER A 147 -3.54 -1.63 9.98
CA SER A 147 -2.53 -0.89 9.22
C SER A 147 -1.72 -0.02 10.18
N ASN A 148 -0.41 0.08 9.96
CA ASN A 148 0.51 0.70 10.91
C ASN A 148 0.86 2.15 10.60
N CYS A 149 -0.06 2.88 9.98
CA CYS A 149 0.15 4.28 9.65
C CYS A 149 -0.68 5.19 10.57
N HIS A 150 -0.01 6.08 11.30
CA HIS A 150 -0.63 7.21 12.04
C HIS A 150 -1.79 6.82 12.97
N ARG A 151 -1.53 5.94 13.94
CA ARG A 151 -2.54 5.47 14.89
C ARG A 151 -2.44 6.17 16.23
N PRO A 152 -3.57 6.56 16.84
CA PRO A 152 -3.57 7.03 18.23
C PRO A 152 -3.08 5.94 19.17
N VAL A 153 -2.24 6.29 20.14
CA VAL A 153 -1.64 5.34 21.10
C VAL A 153 -2.68 4.74 22.06
N SER A 154 -3.85 5.38 22.15
CA SER A 154 -4.97 4.97 23.02
C SER A 154 -5.74 3.74 22.55
N TYR A 155 -5.63 3.34 21.30
CA TYR A 155 -6.33 2.18 20.73
C TYR A 155 -5.57 0.86 20.80
#